data_d79ea9bcecc2878f61df1750c4a06da1
#
_entry.id   d79ea9bcecc2878f61df1750c4a06da1
#
_cell.length_a   1.000
_cell.length_b   1.000
_cell.length_c   1.000
_cell.angle_alpha   90.00
_cell.angle_beta   90.00
_cell.angle_gamma   90.00
#
_symmetry.space_group_name_H-M   'P 1'
#
loop_
_entity.id
_entity.type
_entity.pdbx_description
1 polymer ?
#
loop_
_entity_poly.entity_id
_entity_poly.type
_entity_poly.pdbx_seq_one_letter_code
_entity_poly.pdbx_strand_id
1 'polypeptide(L)'
;MTKVKALNKDGQITWCTAKVPGHGNCNHLLHQNKGVTDADFQQAADEYNEKMSKLVHSSNFADRIEAARAGYGLPTLVNDEDSFVRGAVAEQGYGLPTLVKDESAYVKVAVAKKGYGLPRLSKDPDYQVRREVARQGYNPPMFAIDYDEVTRSIAQQKIAEEKDPKVKEQYKEQLNGYINGTLAQKLACVNAGIGIQKLVEDPNKYVRGEVAIHGYLPEVLAYDKDPHVRSQVALSGNCHDILMHDDDEQVRATVASCCNKDILAKMADDERPLVRQYVAMRGDLLDKEHLDKLLNDKNAYVRQAAQRAINKQ
;
A
#
# COMPACT_ATOMS: atom_id res chain seq x y z
N MET A 1 -43.09 -17.22 -5.03
CA MET A 1 -42.53 -15.96 -4.54
C MET A 1 -43.65 -14.94 -4.57
N THR A 2 -44.00 -14.38 -3.41
CA THR A 2 -45.13 -13.45 -3.31
C THR A 2 -44.58 -12.08 -3.75
N LYS A 3 -45.09 -11.54 -4.85
CA LYS A 3 -44.83 -10.19 -5.29
C LYS A 3 -45.56 -9.19 -4.39
N VAL A 4 -44.89 -8.24 -3.82
CA VAL A 4 -45.45 -7.18 -2.97
C VAL A 4 -45.41 -5.85 -3.71
N LYS A 5 -46.53 -5.15 -3.76
CA LYS A 5 -46.70 -3.86 -4.40
C LYS A 5 -46.11 -2.75 -3.47
N ALA A 6 -45.28 -1.86 -3.96
CA ALA A 6 -44.72 -0.74 -3.19
C ALA A 6 -44.72 0.55 -4.02
N LEU A 7 -44.93 1.71 -3.35
CA LEU A 7 -44.65 3.04 -3.91
C LEU A 7 -43.19 3.39 -3.65
N ASN A 8 -42.48 3.90 -4.67
CA ASN A 8 -41.16 4.47 -4.47
C ASN A 8 -41.27 5.90 -3.87
N LYS A 9 -40.13 6.49 -3.49
CA LYS A 9 -40.07 7.84 -2.92
C LYS A 9 -40.61 8.95 -3.86
N ASP A 10 -40.79 8.66 -5.16
CA ASP A 10 -41.25 9.56 -6.18
C ASP A 10 -42.75 9.35 -6.50
N GLY A 11 -43.44 8.53 -5.68
CA GLY A 11 -44.87 8.24 -5.83
C GLY A 11 -45.23 7.27 -6.95
N GLN A 12 -44.24 6.59 -7.54
CA GLN A 12 -44.43 5.61 -8.61
C GLN A 12 -44.62 4.21 -8.02
N ILE A 13 -45.51 3.43 -8.65
CA ILE A 13 -45.83 2.09 -8.24
C ILE A 13 -44.77 1.12 -8.78
N THR A 14 -44.12 0.37 -7.88
CA THR A 14 -43.14 -0.64 -8.25
C THR A 14 -43.47 -2.01 -7.64
N TRP A 15 -43.07 -3.11 -8.34
CA TRP A 15 -43.13 -4.44 -7.80
C TRP A 15 -41.84 -4.73 -7.03
N CYS A 16 -41.94 -5.02 -5.73
CA CYS A 16 -40.84 -5.57 -4.95
C CYS A 16 -41.03 -7.09 -4.83
N THR A 17 -40.08 -7.87 -5.33
CA THR A 17 -39.95 -9.26 -4.93
C THR A 17 -39.17 -9.30 -3.62
N ALA A 18 -39.66 -10.01 -2.62
CA ALA A 18 -39.12 -10.07 -1.26
C ALA A 18 -37.68 -10.65 -1.14
N LYS A 19 -37.01 -10.90 -2.25
CA LYS A 19 -35.61 -11.35 -2.34
C LYS A 19 -34.96 -10.83 -3.63
N VAL A 20 -34.63 -9.53 -3.70
CA VAL A 20 -33.60 -9.05 -4.61
C VAL A 20 -32.45 -8.57 -3.72
N PRO A 21 -31.29 -9.26 -3.72
CA PRO A 21 -30.10 -8.75 -3.06
C PRO A 21 -29.66 -7.46 -3.77
N GLY A 22 -29.57 -6.36 -3.05
CA GLY A 22 -29.06 -5.09 -3.58
C GLY A 22 -29.99 -3.89 -3.44
N HIS A 23 -31.26 -4.05 -3.12
CA HIS A 23 -32.12 -2.93 -2.76
C HIS A 23 -31.94 -2.56 -1.29
N GLY A 24 -30.93 -1.69 -1.03
CA GLY A 24 -30.82 -1.00 0.25
C GLY A 24 -32.05 -0.13 0.47
N ASN A 25 -32.72 -0.34 1.61
CA ASN A 25 -33.83 0.47 2.11
C ASN A 25 -35.00 0.70 1.16
N CYS A 26 -35.71 -0.35 0.79
CA CYS A 26 -37.13 -0.19 0.55
C CYS A 26 -37.81 0.11 1.90
N ASN A 27 -38.04 1.36 2.21
CA ASN A 27 -39.03 1.72 3.21
C ASN A 27 -40.40 1.32 2.67
N HIS A 28 -40.80 0.09 2.97
CA HIS A 28 -42.09 -0.45 2.58
C HIS A 28 -43.17 0.17 3.45
N LEU A 29 -43.70 1.29 3.01
CA LEU A 29 -45.03 1.67 3.39
C LEU A 29 -46.00 0.88 2.48
N LEU A 30 -46.51 -0.23 2.99
CA LEU A 30 -47.68 -0.89 2.46
C LEU A 30 -48.87 0.07 2.60
N HIS A 31 -49.06 0.91 1.60
CA HIS A 31 -50.30 1.68 1.49
C HIS A 31 -51.29 0.87 0.70
N GLN A 32 -52.32 0.46 1.38
CA GLN A 32 -53.62 0.16 0.73
C GLN A 32 -54.16 1.48 0.18
N ASN A 33 -53.64 1.93 -0.97
CA ASN A 33 -54.19 3.08 -1.66
C ASN A 33 -55.50 2.67 -2.30
N LYS A 34 -56.60 3.15 -1.73
CA LYS A 34 -57.93 3.03 -2.33
C LYS A 34 -57.89 3.69 -3.73
N GLY A 35 -58.01 2.85 -4.78
CA GLY A 35 -58.13 3.33 -6.15
C GLY A 35 -57.05 2.86 -7.14
N VAL A 36 -55.97 2.20 -6.69
CA VAL A 36 -54.95 1.65 -7.58
C VAL A 36 -55.27 0.19 -7.88
N THR A 37 -55.43 -0.15 -9.15
CA THR A 37 -55.79 -1.47 -9.63
C THR A 37 -54.54 -2.32 -9.93
N ASP A 38 -54.72 -3.64 -10.06
CA ASP A 38 -53.68 -4.56 -10.51
C ASP A 38 -53.16 -4.21 -11.93
N ALA A 39 -54.05 -3.63 -12.77
CA ALA A 39 -53.70 -3.14 -14.10
C ALA A 39 -52.74 -1.96 -14.04
N ASP A 40 -52.98 -0.98 -13.13
CA ASP A 40 -52.08 0.17 -12.96
C ASP A 40 -50.68 -0.26 -12.53
N PHE A 41 -50.58 -1.27 -11.67
CA PHE A 41 -49.30 -1.85 -11.25
C PHE A 41 -48.59 -2.57 -12.40
N GLN A 42 -49.34 -3.32 -13.22
CA GLN A 42 -48.75 -4.04 -14.35
C GLN A 42 -48.25 -3.03 -15.38
N GLN A 43 -49.02 -1.98 -15.70
CA GLN A 43 -48.62 -0.94 -16.60
C GLN A 43 -47.34 -0.23 -16.13
N ALA A 44 -47.27 0.17 -14.86
CA ALA A 44 -46.08 0.79 -14.30
C ALA A 44 -44.85 -0.15 -14.32
N ALA A 45 -45.05 -1.44 -14.11
CA ALA A 45 -43.97 -2.42 -14.21
C ALA A 45 -43.49 -2.59 -15.66
N ASP A 46 -44.39 -2.58 -16.62
CA ASP A 46 -44.05 -2.68 -18.03
C ASP A 46 -43.33 -1.43 -18.54
N GLU A 47 -43.78 -0.25 -18.16
CA GLU A 47 -43.10 1.04 -18.43
C GLU A 47 -41.68 1.06 -17.84
N TYR A 48 -41.51 0.61 -16.60
CA TYR A 48 -40.19 0.53 -15.95
C TYR A 48 -39.27 -0.48 -16.64
N ASN A 49 -39.78 -1.67 -17.00
CA ASN A 49 -39.04 -2.69 -17.72
C ASN A 49 -38.60 -2.17 -19.10
N GLU A 50 -39.50 -1.49 -19.83
CA GLU A 50 -39.18 -0.86 -21.11
C GLU A 50 -38.10 0.22 -20.96
N LYS A 51 -38.23 1.09 -19.94
CA LYS A 51 -37.22 2.11 -19.62
C LYS A 51 -35.86 1.44 -19.39
N MET A 52 -35.79 0.44 -18.49
CA MET A 52 -34.54 -0.25 -18.16
C MET A 52 -33.93 -0.95 -19.37
N SER A 53 -34.78 -1.59 -20.23
CA SER A 53 -34.32 -2.20 -21.47
C SER A 53 -33.67 -1.20 -22.43
N LYS A 54 -34.21 0.02 -22.52
CA LYS A 54 -33.61 1.10 -23.33
C LYS A 54 -32.27 1.55 -22.73
N LEU A 55 -32.16 1.66 -21.40
CA LEU A 55 -30.94 2.07 -20.73
C LEU A 55 -29.78 1.05 -20.92
N VAL A 56 -30.09 -0.25 -20.99
CA VAL A 56 -29.08 -1.30 -21.28
C VAL A 56 -28.34 -1.05 -22.61
N HIS A 57 -29.02 -0.48 -23.60
CA HIS A 57 -28.48 -0.25 -24.94
C HIS A 57 -28.15 1.24 -25.20
N SER A 58 -28.17 2.08 -24.18
CA SER A 58 -27.83 3.49 -24.34
C SER A 58 -26.36 3.69 -24.74
N SER A 59 -26.11 4.69 -25.58
CA SER A 59 -24.73 5.12 -25.87
C SER A 59 -24.04 5.78 -24.68
N ASN A 60 -24.82 6.28 -23.70
CA ASN A 60 -24.30 6.87 -22.49
C ASN A 60 -24.00 5.79 -21.43
N PHE A 61 -22.75 5.69 -21.00
CA PHE A 61 -22.34 4.72 -19.98
C PHE A 61 -23.06 4.90 -18.63
N ALA A 62 -23.44 6.13 -18.26
CA ALA A 62 -24.17 6.39 -17.02
C ALA A 62 -25.55 5.73 -17.01
N ASP A 63 -26.24 5.71 -18.14
CA ASP A 63 -27.52 5.02 -18.32
C ASP A 63 -27.33 3.50 -18.18
N ARG A 64 -26.27 2.96 -18.80
CA ARG A 64 -25.94 1.52 -18.68
C ARG A 64 -25.57 1.13 -17.24
N ILE A 65 -24.90 2.03 -16.48
CA ILE A 65 -24.64 1.85 -15.04
C ILE A 65 -25.98 1.82 -14.26
N GLU A 66 -26.93 2.74 -14.57
CA GLU A 66 -28.26 2.73 -13.93
C GLU A 66 -28.97 1.39 -14.15
N ALA A 67 -28.98 0.89 -15.39
CA ALA A 67 -29.54 -0.41 -15.72
C ALA A 67 -28.85 -1.57 -14.96
N ALA A 68 -27.50 -1.59 -14.97
CA ALA A 68 -26.73 -2.62 -14.25
C ALA A 68 -27.03 -2.61 -12.75
N ARG A 69 -27.06 -1.45 -12.11
CA ARG A 69 -27.37 -1.30 -10.68
C ARG A 69 -28.81 -1.70 -10.35
N ALA A 70 -29.72 -1.54 -11.29
CA ALA A 70 -31.09 -2.02 -11.18
C ALA A 70 -31.22 -3.54 -11.45
N GLY A 71 -30.13 -4.22 -11.82
CA GLY A 71 -30.11 -5.66 -12.13
C GLY A 71 -30.56 -6.02 -13.53
N TYR A 72 -30.68 -5.04 -14.43
CA TYR A 72 -31.12 -5.24 -15.83
C TYR A 72 -29.93 -5.42 -16.77
N GLY A 73 -30.10 -6.28 -17.75
CA GLY A 73 -29.15 -6.51 -18.82
C GLY A 73 -27.78 -7.03 -18.39
N LEU A 74 -27.65 -7.60 -17.17
CA LEU A 74 -26.38 -8.06 -16.63
C LEU A 74 -25.61 -9.01 -17.56
N PRO A 75 -26.27 -9.98 -18.29
CA PRO A 75 -25.60 -10.85 -19.26
C PRO A 75 -24.94 -10.10 -20.42
N THR A 76 -25.48 -8.95 -20.79
CA THR A 76 -24.92 -8.09 -21.85
C THR A 76 -23.85 -7.18 -21.28
N LEU A 77 -24.16 -6.50 -20.15
CA LEU A 77 -23.33 -5.48 -19.54
C LEU A 77 -22.07 -6.03 -18.83
N VAL A 78 -21.99 -7.32 -18.61
CA VAL A 78 -20.78 -7.97 -18.05
C VAL A 78 -19.58 -7.84 -18.99
N ASN A 79 -19.81 -7.65 -20.30
CA ASN A 79 -18.78 -7.46 -21.32
C ASN A 79 -18.79 -6.02 -21.88
N ASP A 80 -19.38 -5.06 -21.15
CA ASP A 80 -19.44 -3.68 -21.58
C ASP A 80 -18.02 -3.10 -21.80
N GLU A 81 -17.87 -2.23 -22.78
CA GLU A 81 -16.60 -1.55 -23.06
C GLU A 81 -16.13 -0.70 -21.88
N ASP A 82 -17.06 -0.10 -21.14
CA ASP A 82 -16.77 0.77 -20.01
C ASP A 82 -16.60 -0.01 -18.70
N SER A 83 -15.48 0.20 -18.02
CA SER A 83 -15.15 -0.49 -16.78
C SER A 83 -16.06 -0.11 -15.61
N PHE A 84 -16.65 1.07 -15.60
CA PHE A 84 -17.62 1.46 -14.54
C PHE A 84 -18.93 0.70 -14.70
N VAL A 85 -19.33 0.38 -15.93
CA VAL A 85 -20.50 -0.48 -16.19
C VAL A 85 -20.20 -1.91 -15.73
N ARG A 86 -19.06 -2.48 -16.13
CA ARG A 86 -18.66 -3.83 -15.66
C ARG A 86 -18.50 -3.89 -14.14
N GLY A 87 -17.99 -2.81 -13.52
CA GLY A 87 -17.92 -2.67 -12.06
C GLY A 87 -19.29 -2.70 -11.41
N ALA A 88 -20.29 -2.00 -11.97
CA ALA A 88 -21.67 -2.01 -11.50
C ALA A 88 -22.29 -3.42 -11.63
N VAL A 89 -21.97 -4.17 -12.67
CA VAL A 89 -22.37 -5.59 -12.82
C VAL A 89 -21.76 -6.45 -11.71
N ALA A 90 -20.45 -6.26 -11.41
CA ALA A 90 -19.78 -6.94 -10.31
C ALA A 90 -20.42 -6.61 -8.94
N GLU A 91 -20.83 -5.37 -8.73
CA GLU A 91 -21.56 -4.92 -7.54
C GLU A 91 -22.90 -5.66 -7.35
N GLN A 92 -23.53 -6.13 -8.43
CA GLN A 92 -24.72 -6.98 -8.37
C GLN A 92 -24.37 -8.46 -8.09
N GLY A 93 -23.10 -8.82 -8.07
CA GLY A 93 -22.65 -10.20 -7.90
C GLY A 93 -22.78 -11.05 -9.17
N TYR A 94 -23.01 -10.44 -10.33
CA TYR A 94 -23.10 -11.14 -11.60
C TYR A 94 -21.76 -11.22 -12.31
N GLY A 95 -21.48 -12.32 -12.99
CA GLY A 95 -20.30 -12.50 -13.85
C GLY A 95 -18.95 -12.52 -13.11
N LEU A 96 -18.94 -12.70 -11.78
CA LEU A 96 -17.73 -12.67 -10.97
C LEU A 96 -16.59 -13.59 -11.46
N PRO A 97 -16.86 -14.83 -11.99
CA PRO A 97 -15.82 -15.70 -12.54
C PRO A 97 -15.08 -15.10 -13.74
N THR A 98 -15.74 -14.25 -14.51
CA THR A 98 -15.16 -13.51 -15.64
C THR A 98 -14.47 -12.25 -15.13
N LEU A 99 -15.20 -11.44 -14.34
CA LEU A 99 -14.74 -10.12 -13.87
C LEU A 99 -13.57 -10.16 -12.89
N VAL A 100 -13.31 -11.30 -12.24
CA VAL A 100 -12.10 -11.49 -11.41
C VAL A 100 -10.81 -11.41 -12.23
N LYS A 101 -10.89 -11.51 -13.54
CA LYS A 101 -9.76 -11.42 -14.48
C LYS A 101 -9.76 -10.12 -15.28
N ASP A 102 -10.67 -9.20 -14.97
CA ASP A 102 -10.79 -7.92 -15.65
C ASP A 102 -9.48 -7.13 -15.62
N GLU A 103 -9.20 -6.40 -16.68
CA GLU A 103 -8.01 -5.53 -16.75
C GLU A 103 -8.09 -4.36 -15.78
N SER A 104 -9.31 -3.85 -15.52
CA SER A 104 -9.54 -2.70 -14.63
C SER A 104 -9.44 -3.10 -13.16
N ALA A 105 -8.58 -2.39 -12.41
CA ALA A 105 -8.52 -2.51 -10.96
C ALA A 105 -9.86 -2.17 -10.30
N TYR A 106 -10.59 -1.19 -10.83
CA TYR A 106 -11.91 -0.82 -10.32
C TYR A 106 -12.89 -1.99 -10.31
N VAL A 107 -12.94 -2.77 -11.42
CA VAL A 107 -13.80 -3.95 -11.54
C VAL A 107 -13.36 -5.04 -10.55
N LYS A 108 -12.05 -5.31 -10.47
CA LYS A 108 -11.49 -6.30 -9.54
C LYS A 108 -11.75 -5.93 -8.07
N VAL A 109 -11.71 -4.64 -7.73
CA VAL A 109 -12.12 -4.15 -6.39
C VAL A 109 -13.59 -4.45 -6.12
N ALA A 110 -14.48 -4.23 -7.08
CA ALA A 110 -15.89 -4.58 -6.93
C ALA A 110 -16.10 -6.09 -6.73
N VAL A 111 -15.34 -6.91 -7.45
CA VAL A 111 -15.33 -8.38 -7.27
C VAL A 111 -14.83 -8.76 -5.87
N ALA A 112 -13.73 -8.14 -5.39
CA ALA A 112 -13.19 -8.40 -4.06
C ALA A 112 -14.18 -8.03 -2.96
N LYS A 113 -14.93 -6.94 -3.09
CA LYS A 113 -16.00 -6.54 -2.16
C LYS A 113 -17.11 -7.59 -2.03
N LYS A 114 -17.31 -8.43 -3.06
CA LYS A 114 -18.22 -9.57 -3.00
C LYS A 114 -17.60 -10.81 -2.36
N GLY A 115 -16.37 -10.73 -1.90
CA GLY A 115 -15.64 -11.88 -1.33
C GLY A 115 -15.24 -12.94 -2.36
N TYR A 116 -15.33 -12.62 -3.67
CA TYR A 116 -15.04 -13.58 -4.73
C TYR A 116 -13.58 -13.49 -5.21
N GLY A 117 -12.97 -14.64 -5.43
CA GLY A 117 -11.64 -14.75 -6.03
C GLY A 117 -10.50 -14.18 -5.19
N LEU A 118 -10.67 -14.02 -3.88
CA LEU A 118 -9.70 -13.43 -2.97
C LEU A 118 -8.30 -14.05 -3.08
N PRO A 119 -8.11 -15.41 -3.22
CA PRO A 119 -6.80 -16.02 -3.40
C PRO A 119 -6.06 -15.52 -4.66
N ARG A 120 -6.78 -15.22 -5.73
CA ARG A 120 -6.21 -14.64 -6.96
C ARG A 120 -5.91 -13.16 -6.77
N LEU A 121 -6.89 -12.41 -6.29
CA LEU A 121 -6.83 -10.96 -6.12
C LEU A 121 -5.83 -10.53 -5.04
N SER A 122 -5.48 -11.42 -4.10
CA SER A 122 -4.44 -11.16 -3.10
C SER A 122 -3.05 -10.92 -3.71
N LYS A 123 -2.82 -11.38 -4.93
CA LYS A 123 -1.56 -11.24 -5.67
C LYS A 123 -1.65 -10.23 -6.81
N ASP A 124 -2.71 -9.42 -6.85
CA ASP A 124 -2.89 -8.43 -7.90
C ASP A 124 -1.78 -7.37 -7.85
N PRO A 125 -1.22 -6.94 -8.98
CA PRO A 125 -0.20 -5.88 -9.00
C PRO A 125 -0.74 -4.54 -8.46
N ASP A 126 -2.04 -4.28 -8.65
CA ASP A 126 -2.65 -3.05 -8.16
C ASP A 126 -2.90 -3.11 -6.65
N TYR A 127 -2.35 -2.15 -5.92
CA TYR A 127 -2.47 -2.06 -4.46
C TYR A 127 -3.92 -1.83 -3.98
N GLN A 128 -4.77 -1.19 -4.78
CA GLN A 128 -6.19 -0.95 -4.42
C GLN A 128 -6.95 -2.26 -4.35
N VAL A 129 -6.65 -3.20 -5.26
CA VAL A 129 -7.22 -4.55 -5.25
C VAL A 129 -6.76 -5.31 -4.01
N ARG A 130 -5.43 -5.34 -3.74
CA ARG A 130 -4.88 -6.01 -2.56
C ARG A 130 -5.40 -5.41 -1.25
N ARG A 131 -5.53 -4.08 -1.20
CA ARG A 131 -6.11 -3.36 -0.06
C ARG A 131 -7.55 -3.80 0.23
N GLU A 132 -8.37 -3.97 -0.81
CA GLU A 132 -9.74 -4.45 -0.64
C GLU A 132 -9.76 -5.91 -0.15
N VAL A 133 -8.90 -6.77 -0.69
CA VAL A 133 -8.75 -8.16 -0.21
C VAL A 133 -8.35 -8.21 1.27
N ALA A 134 -7.44 -7.34 1.69
CA ALA A 134 -7.05 -7.22 3.10
C ALA A 134 -8.23 -6.77 3.99
N ARG A 135 -9.06 -5.81 3.52
CA ARG A 135 -10.30 -5.40 4.21
C ARG A 135 -11.29 -6.54 4.42
N GLN A 136 -11.37 -7.45 3.44
CA GLN A 136 -12.20 -8.65 3.55
C GLN A 136 -11.64 -9.67 4.56
N GLY A 137 -10.46 -9.41 5.14
CA GLY A 137 -9.83 -10.29 6.12
C GLY A 137 -9.24 -11.57 5.55
N TYR A 138 -8.98 -11.62 4.24
CA TYR A 138 -8.32 -12.78 3.64
C TYR A 138 -6.83 -12.78 3.96
N ASN A 139 -6.36 -13.85 4.63
CA ASN A 139 -4.95 -14.11 4.95
C ASN A 139 -4.17 -12.86 5.45
N PRO A 140 -4.54 -12.26 6.59
CA PRO A 140 -3.93 -11.03 7.08
C PRO A 140 -2.39 -11.08 7.21
N PRO A 141 -1.73 -12.20 7.62
CA PRO A 141 -0.27 -12.25 7.70
C PRO A 141 0.43 -11.96 6.37
N MET A 142 -0.15 -12.38 5.24
CA MET A 142 0.41 -12.09 3.92
C MET A 142 0.46 -10.57 3.63
N PHE A 143 -0.59 -9.86 4.00
CA PHE A 143 -0.68 -8.42 3.79
C PHE A 143 0.03 -7.58 4.87
N ALA A 144 0.37 -8.19 6.02
CA ALA A 144 1.14 -7.52 7.06
C ALA A 144 2.55 -7.10 6.58
N ILE A 145 3.03 -7.70 5.49
CA ILE A 145 4.31 -7.38 4.84
C ILE A 145 4.13 -6.83 3.41
N ASP A 146 2.93 -6.32 3.05
CA ASP A 146 2.68 -5.72 1.73
C ASP A 146 3.50 -4.44 1.53
N TYR A 147 3.84 -4.11 0.29
CA TYR A 147 4.55 -2.87 -0.04
C TYR A 147 3.70 -1.62 0.22
N ASP A 148 2.38 -1.72 0.08
CA ASP A 148 1.46 -0.62 0.38
C ASP A 148 1.22 -0.49 1.89
N GLU A 149 1.59 0.65 2.46
CA GLU A 149 1.49 0.94 3.90
C GLU A 149 0.07 0.82 4.45
N VAL A 150 -0.92 1.28 3.70
CA VAL A 150 -2.33 1.21 4.12
C VAL A 150 -2.81 -0.24 4.15
N THR A 151 -2.37 -1.06 3.18
CA THR A 151 -2.67 -2.50 3.16
C THR A 151 -2.05 -3.19 4.38
N ARG A 152 -0.78 -2.86 4.73
CA ARG A 152 -0.12 -3.38 5.94
C ARG A 152 -0.89 -3.01 7.21
N SER A 153 -1.27 -1.74 7.34
CA SER A 153 -2.00 -1.25 8.52
C SER A 153 -3.33 -1.98 8.71
N ILE A 154 -4.10 -2.17 7.63
CA ILE A 154 -5.35 -2.92 7.68
C ILE A 154 -5.11 -4.36 8.14
N ALA A 155 -4.10 -5.02 7.60
CA ALA A 155 -3.78 -6.41 7.94
C ALA A 155 -3.32 -6.55 9.40
N GLN A 156 -2.46 -5.66 9.88
CA GLN A 156 -2.00 -5.63 11.26
C GLN A 156 -3.16 -5.42 12.25
N GLN A 157 -4.10 -4.53 11.89
CA GLN A 157 -5.32 -4.35 12.67
C GLN A 157 -6.15 -5.63 12.73
N LYS A 158 -6.34 -6.33 11.59
CA LYS A 158 -7.07 -7.61 11.54
C LYS A 158 -6.41 -8.69 12.40
N ILE A 159 -5.07 -8.76 12.39
CA ILE A 159 -4.31 -9.68 13.25
C ILE A 159 -4.52 -9.35 14.73
N ALA A 160 -4.48 -8.07 15.10
CA ALA A 160 -4.66 -7.62 16.46
C ALA A 160 -6.09 -7.88 17.00
N GLU A 161 -7.10 -7.70 16.14
CA GLU A 161 -8.52 -7.90 16.46
C GLU A 161 -8.93 -9.39 16.51
N GLU A 162 -8.11 -10.32 16.00
CA GLU A 162 -8.40 -11.75 16.04
C GLU A 162 -8.57 -12.24 17.48
N LYS A 163 -9.62 -13.00 17.76
CA LYS A 163 -9.95 -13.45 19.11
C LYS A 163 -9.68 -14.95 19.32
N ASP A 164 -9.71 -15.75 18.24
CA ASP A 164 -9.46 -17.18 18.34
C ASP A 164 -7.96 -17.44 18.58
N PRO A 165 -7.59 -18.09 19.72
CA PRO A 165 -6.19 -18.37 20.03
C PRO A 165 -5.50 -19.27 18.99
N LYS A 166 -6.26 -20.19 18.35
CA LYS A 166 -5.72 -21.09 17.33
C LYS A 166 -5.38 -20.34 16.06
N VAL A 167 -6.27 -19.41 15.65
CA VAL A 167 -6.03 -18.55 14.48
C VAL A 167 -4.87 -17.61 14.75
N LYS A 168 -4.77 -17.02 15.94
CA LYS A 168 -3.61 -16.20 16.35
C LYS A 168 -2.29 -16.97 16.23
N GLU A 169 -2.27 -18.22 16.67
CA GLU A 169 -1.06 -19.02 16.58
C GLU A 169 -0.69 -19.32 15.13
N GLN A 170 -1.67 -19.66 14.29
CA GLN A 170 -1.44 -19.81 12.84
C GLN A 170 -0.86 -18.54 12.19
N TYR A 171 -1.35 -17.35 12.59
CA TYR A 171 -0.82 -16.07 12.09
C TYR A 171 0.64 -15.87 12.52
N LYS A 172 0.98 -16.19 13.75
CA LYS A 172 2.38 -16.12 14.24
C LYS A 172 3.29 -17.09 13.47
N GLU A 173 2.86 -18.32 13.23
CA GLU A 173 3.60 -19.31 12.45
C GLU A 173 3.87 -18.81 11.02
N GLN A 174 2.87 -18.23 10.36
CA GLN A 174 3.03 -17.66 9.03
C GLN A 174 4.00 -16.47 9.02
N LEU A 175 3.89 -15.55 9.97
CA LEU A 175 4.81 -14.41 10.09
C LEU A 175 6.24 -14.89 10.37
N ASN A 176 6.42 -15.89 11.25
CA ASN A 176 7.71 -16.53 11.47
C ASN A 176 8.26 -17.18 10.19
N GLY A 177 7.40 -17.76 9.37
CA GLY A 177 7.76 -18.28 8.05
C GLY A 177 8.35 -17.21 7.14
N TYR A 178 7.81 -16.00 7.12
CA TYR A 178 8.34 -14.88 6.35
C TYR A 178 9.66 -14.35 6.91
N ILE A 179 9.80 -14.22 8.23
CA ILE A 179 11.05 -13.81 8.90
C ILE A 179 12.20 -14.78 8.62
N ASN A 180 11.92 -16.07 8.46
CA ASN A 180 12.91 -17.10 8.13
C ASN A 180 12.96 -17.45 6.63
N GLY A 181 12.20 -16.75 5.82
CA GLY A 181 12.00 -17.04 4.42
C GLY A 181 13.08 -16.52 3.48
N THR A 182 12.68 -16.21 2.26
CA THR A 182 13.55 -15.63 1.23
C THR A 182 14.04 -14.23 1.60
N LEU A 183 15.11 -13.76 0.95
CA LEU A 183 15.60 -12.39 1.12
C LEU A 183 14.49 -11.36 0.93
N ALA A 184 13.69 -11.50 -0.12
CA ALA A 184 12.58 -10.58 -0.39
C ALA A 184 11.54 -10.55 0.74
N GLN A 185 11.21 -11.70 1.33
CA GLN A 185 10.29 -11.78 2.47
C GLN A 185 10.87 -11.11 3.72
N LYS A 186 12.17 -11.35 4.00
CA LYS A 186 12.87 -10.71 5.11
C LYS A 186 12.92 -9.19 4.98
N LEU A 187 13.25 -8.67 3.80
CA LEU A 187 13.25 -7.22 3.52
C LEU A 187 11.83 -6.63 3.67
N ALA A 188 10.81 -7.34 3.19
CA ALA A 188 9.42 -6.92 3.39
C ALA A 188 9.02 -6.90 4.88
N CYS A 189 9.51 -7.84 5.69
CA CYS A 189 9.33 -7.83 7.14
C CYS A 189 10.01 -6.61 7.79
N VAL A 190 11.24 -6.26 7.37
CA VAL A 190 11.94 -5.05 7.87
C VAL A 190 11.12 -3.80 7.56
N ASN A 191 10.71 -3.63 6.30
CA ASN A 191 9.87 -2.49 5.87
C ASN A 191 8.55 -2.38 6.64
N ALA A 192 8.02 -3.51 7.09
CA ALA A 192 6.79 -3.57 7.89
C ALA A 192 7.03 -3.47 9.40
N GLY A 193 8.27 -3.39 9.87
CA GLY A 193 8.62 -3.39 11.29
C GLY A 193 8.37 -4.73 11.99
N ILE A 194 8.31 -5.84 11.24
CA ILE A 194 7.97 -7.17 11.77
C ILE A 194 9.24 -7.99 11.99
N GLY A 195 9.38 -8.55 13.20
CA GLY A 195 10.46 -9.48 13.54
C GLY A 195 11.85 -8.85 13.62
N ILE A 196 11.96 -7.54 13.83
CA ILE A 196 13.20 -6.77 13.85
C ILE A 196 14.23 -7.36 14.82
N GLN A 197 13.80 -7.80 16.02
CA GLN A 197 14.66 -8.40 17.03
C GLN A 197 15.42 -9.65 16.54
N LYS A 198 14.89 -10.33 15.54
CA LYS A 198 15.51 -11.48 14.91
C LYS A 198 16.29 -11.10 13.66
N LEU A 199 15.76 -10.18 12.86
CA LEU A 199 16.37 -9.74 11.59
C LEU A 199 17.62 -8.89 11.80
N VAL A 200 17.79 -8.26 12.95
CA VAL A 200 19.03 -7.56 13.34
C VAL A 200 20.25 -8.50 13.42
N GLU A 201 20.02 -9.78 13.68
CA GLU A 201 21.05 -10.83 13.75
C GLU A 201 21.08 -11.74 12.51
N ASP A 202 20.36 -11.37 11.44
CA ASP A 202 20.31 -12.20 10.22
C ASP A 202 21.71 -12.43 9.65
N PRO A 203 22.04 -13.65 9.20
CA PRO A 203 23.35 -13.94 8.61
C PRO A 203 23.64 -13.10 7.36
N ASN A 204 22.61 -12.66 6.65
CA ASN A 204 22.76 -11.83 5.46
C ASN A 204 22.92 -10.35 5.84
N LYS A 205 24.08 -9.77 5.50
CA LYS A 205 24.39 -8.36 5.75
C LYS A 205 23.39 -7.37 5.11
N TYR A 206 22.76 -7.73 3.99
CA TYR A 206 21.79 -6.86 3.33
C TYR A 206 20.48 -6.76 4.13
N VAL A 207 20.09 -7.83 4.83
CA VAL A 207 18.96 -7.79 5.76
C VAL A 207 19.29 -6.90 6.95
N ARG A 208 20.47 -7.08 7.57
CA ARG A 208 20.92 -6.23 8.68
C ARG A 208 21.10 -4.78 8.25
N GLY A 209 21.62 -4.54 7.04
CA GLY A 209 21.73 -3.19 6.44
C GLY A 209 20.38 -2.51 6.25
N GLU A 210 19.37 -3.26 5.82
CA GLU A 210 18.00 -2.76 5.71
C GLU A 210 17.41 -2.41 7.08
N VAL A 211 17.66 -3.25 8.11
CA VAL A 211 17.31 -2.92 9.51
C VAL A 211 17.96 -1.61 9.94
N ALA A 212 19.25 -1.43 9.60
CA ALA A 212 20.04 -0.24 9.94
C ALA A 212 19.51 1.03 9.28
N ILE A 213 19.26 1.01 7.97
CA ILE A 213 18.82 2.21 7.21
C ILE A 213 17.42 2.68 7.64
N HIS A 214 16.57 1.77 8.13
CA HIS A 214 15.29 2.11 8.74
C HIS A 214 15.41 2.65 10.18
N GLY A 215 16.62 2.79 10.71
CA GLY A 215 16.88 3.30 12.04
C GLY A 215 16.49 2.36 13.18
N TYR A 216 16.33 1.05 12.91
CA TYR A 216 16.07 0.07 13.95
C TYR A 216 17.36 -0.35 14.63
N LEU A 217 17.38 -0.31 15.96
CA LEU A 217 18.49 -0.77 16.82
C LEU A 217 19.87 -0.22 16.39
N PRO A 218 19.99 1.11 16.14
CA PRO A 218 21.23 1.68 15.63
C PRO A 218 22.42 1.48 16.56
N GLU A 219 22.20 1.47 17.88
CA GLU A 219 23.25 1.27 18.90
C GLU A 219 23.86 -0.13 18.85
N VAL A 220 23.09 -1.13 18.36
CA VAL A 220 23.56 -2.50 18.15
C VAL A 220 24.31 -2.59 16.81
N LEU A 221 23.72 -2.06 15.75
CA LEU A 221 24.25 -2.17 14.39
C LEU A 221 25.43 -1.24 14.09
N ALA A 222 25.67 -0.22 14.93
CA ALA A 222 26.90 0.59 14.86
C ALA A 222 28.17 -0.23 15.13
N TYR A 223 28.04 -1.39 15.75
CA TYR A 223 29.12 -2.33 15.99
C TYR A 223 29.02 -3.61 15.15
N ASP A 224 28.24 -3.60 14.09
CA ASP A 224 28.14 -4.76 13.19
C ASP A 224 29.50 -5.09 12.57
N LYS A 225 29.76 -6.40 12.42
CA LYS A 225 31.01 -6.89 11.81
C LYS A 225 31.25 -6.43 10.37
N ASP A 226 30.17 -6.12 9.63
CA ASP A 226 30.25 -5.73 8.22
C ASP A 226 30.19 -4.20 8.09
N PRO A 227 31.19 -3.53 7.49
CA PRO A 227 31.22 -2.09 7.34
C PRO A 227 30.05 -1.53 6.50
N HIS A 228 29.49 -2.35 5.60
CA HIS A 228 28.29 -1.95 4.87
C HIS A 228 27.12 -1.68 5.84
N VAL A 229 26.92 -2.54 6.84
CA VAL A 229 25.83 -2.37 7.83
C VAL A 229 26.08 -1.10 8.66
N ARG A 230 27.31 -0.89 9.13
CA ARG A 230 27.67 0.32 9.89
C ARG A 230 27.48 1.61 9.06
N SER A 231 27.79 1.55 7.75
CA SER A 231 27.51 2.66 6.83
C SER A 231 26.02 2.95 6.70
N GLN A 232 25.15 1.93 6.69
CA GLN A 232 23.69 2.11 6.68
C GLN A 232 23.19 2.77 7.97
N VAL A 233 23.79 2.46 9.13
CA VAL A 233 23.52 3.18 10.39
C VAL A 233 23.85 4.65 10.26
N ALA A 234 24.99 5.00 9.69
CA ALA A 234 25.37 6.40 9.46
C ALA A 234 24.36 7.11 8.53
N LEU A 235 23.97 6.47 7.42
CA LEU A 235 23.00 7.01 6.46
C LEU A 235 21.61 7.22 7.07
N SER A 236 21.22 6.42 8.07
CA SER A 236 19.96 6.62 8.79
C SER A 236 19.99 7.83 9.75
N GLY A 237 21.15 8.53 9.85
CA GLY A 237 21.32 9.69 10.71
C GLY A 237 21.69 9.36 12.16
N ASN A 238 22.03 8.11 12.46
CA ASN A 238 22.30 7.63 13.82
C ASN A 238 23.79 7.38 14.06
N CYS A 239 24.21 7.42 15.32
CA CYS A 239 25.53 7.02 15.82
C CYS A 239 26.72 7.68 15.12
N HIS A 240 26.57 8.89 14.60
CA HIS A 240 27.65 9.61 13.91
C HIS A 240 28.85 9.89 14.82
N ASP A 241 28.63 10.13 16.09
CA ASP A 241 29.66 10.35 17.12
C ASP A 241 30.53 9.12 17.39
N ILE A 242 29.96 7.92 17.19
CA ILE A 242 30.67 6.65 17.28
C ILE A 242 31.36 6.36 15.93
N LEU A 243 30.60 6.39 14.85
CA LEU A 243 31.04 5.94 13.53
C LEU A 243 32.03 6.92 12.84
N MET A 244 32.17 8.15 13.31
CA MET A 244 33.26 9.04 12.87
C MET A 244 34.65 8.50 13.24
N HIS A 245 34.76 7.57 14.18
CA HIS A 245 35.98 6.90 14.62
C HIS A 245 36.06 5.44 14.13
N ASP A 246 35.23 5.03 13.17
CA ASP A 246 35.23 3.66 12.66
C ASP A 246 36.57 3.27 12.01
N ASP A 247 36.97 2.02 12.16
CA ASP A 247 38.21 1.51 11.56
C ASP A 247 38.16 1.56 10.02
N ASP A 248 36.98 1.41 9.43
CA ASP A 248 36.78 1.40 7.98
C ASP A 248 36.62 2.83 7.43
N GLU A 249 37.48 3.21 6.50
CA GLU A 249 37.44 4.56 5.88
C GLU A 249 36.16 4.86 5.11
N GLN A 250 35.47 3.84 4.57
CA GLN A 250 34.19 4.04 3.85
C GLN A 250 33.07 4.39 4.82
N VAL A 251 33.08 3.79 6.03
CA VAL A 251 32.12 4.12 7.09
C VAL A 251 32.35 5.58 7.52
N ARG A 252 33.61 5.99 7.79
CA ARG A 252 33.93 7.37 8.15
C ARG A 252 33.57 8.35 7.03
N ALA A 253 33.87 8.01 5.75
CA ALA A 253 33.49 8.82 4.60
C ALA A 253 31.94 8.95 4.47
N THR A 254 31.21 7.89 4.78
CA THR A 254 29.75 7.93 4.82
C THR A 254 29.26 8.89 5.91
N VAL A 255 29.81 8.81 7.12
CA VAL A 255 29.52 9.80 8.18
C VAL A 255 29.78 11.22 7.70
N ALA A 256 30.95 11.48 7.10
CA ALA A 256 31.29 12.81 6.57
C ALA A 256 30.29 13.31 5.52
N SER A 257 29.67 12.41 4.78
CA SER A 257 28.66 12.77 3.75
C SER A 257 27.32 13.23 4.32
N CYS A 258 26.94 12.81 5.54
CA CYS A 258 25.59 13.02 6.09
C CYS A 258 25.54 13.61 7.50
N CYS A 259 26.64 13.67 8.26
CA CYS A 259 26.66 14.18 9.63
C CYS A 259 26.36 15.69 9.73
N ASN A 260 26.13 16.20 10.95
CA ASN A 260 26.00 17.63 11.23
C ASN A 260 27.36 18.35 11.14
N LYS A 261 27.33 19.70 11.16
CA LYS A 261 28.52 20.53 11.01
C LYS A 261 29.59 20.32 12.09
N ASP A 262 29.15 20.01 13.33
CA ASP A 262 30.05 19.87 14.47
C ASP A 262 30.91 18.60 14.36
N ILE A 263 30.31 17.52 13.89
CA ILE A 263 31.01 16.26 13.58
C ILE A 263 31.85 16.44 12.31
N LEU A 264 31.32 17.10 11.29
CA LEU A 264 32.02 17.34 10.03
C LEU A 264 33.35 18.08 10.26
N ALA A 265 33.34 19.12 11.08
CA ALA A 265 34.54 19.88 11.43
C ALA A 265 35.61 19.00 12.10
N LYS A 266 35.22 18.13 13.02
CA LYS A 266 36.11 17.16 13.67
C LYS A 266 36.77 16.18 12.70
N MET A 267 36.10 15.86 11.59
CA MET A 267 36.60 14.95 10.57
C MET A 267 37.48 15.60 9.50
N ALA A 268 37.67 16.90 9.55
CA ALA A 268 38.53 17.64 8.59
C ALA A 268 39.98 17.19 8.61
N ASP A 269 40.42 16.58 9.70
CA ASP A 269 41.80 16.08 9.92
C ASP A 269 41.93 14.56 9.79
N ASP A 270 40.93 13.87 9.27
CA ASP A 270 41.00 12.42 9.11
C ASP A 270 42.29 12.02 8.34
N GLU A 271 42.90 10.91 8.80
CA GLU A 271 44.15 10.43 8.17
C GLU A 271 43.96 10.06 6.69
N ARG A 272 42.76 9.64 6.29
CA ARG A 272 42.45 9.17 4.94
C ARG A 272 41.98 10.30 4.04
N PRO A 273 42.60 10.47 2.86
CA PRO A 273 42.19 11.51 1.91
C PRO A 273 40.73 11.38 1.46
N LEU A 274 40.21 10.15 1.38
CA LEU A 274 38.82 9.88 1.02
C LEU A 274 37.87 10.59 1.99
N VAL A 275 38.07 10.44 3.28
CA VAL A 275 37.21 11.02 4.32
C VAL A 275 37.31 12.56 4.22
N ARG A 276 38.53 13.13 4.18
CA ARG A 276 38.72 14.58 4.01
C ARG A 276 38.10 15.12 2.71
N GLN A 277 38.05 14.31 1.64
CA GLN A 277 37.39 14.69 0.39
C GLN A 277 35.88 14.85 0.59
N TYR A 278 35.23 13.92 1.31
CA TYR A 278 33.78 14.02 1.63
C TYR A 278 33.51 15.21 2.57
N VAL A 279 34.38 15.48 3.53
CA VAL A 279 34.34 16.71 4.36
C VAL A 279 34.42 17.95 3.48
N ALA A 280 35.39 18.01 2.57
CA ALA A 280 35.60 19.12 1.65
C ALA A 280 34.41 19.35 0.69
N MET A 281 33.71 18.29 0.25
CA MET A 281 32.52 18.43 -0.58
C MET A 281 31.35 19.16 0.11
N ARG A 282 31.38 19.22 1.44
CA ARG A 282 30.44 19.95 2.30
C ARG A 282 31.08 21.17 2.96
N GLY A 283 32.07 21.74 2.30
CA GLY A 283 32.82 22.87 2.79
C GLY A 283 32.00 24.13 3.10
N ASP A 284 30.81 24.24 2.52
CA ASP A 284 29.79 25.25 2.84
C ASP A 284 29.31 25.23 4.30
N LEU A 285 29.49 24.12 4.99
CA LEU A 285 29.12 23.93 6.40
C LEU A 285 30.30 24.14 7.35
N LEU A 286 31.51 24.28 6.82
CA LEU A 286 32.75 24.47 7.61
C LEU A 286 33.03 25.97 7.88
N ASP A 287 33.69 26.21 8.99
CA ASP A 287 34.27 27.53 9.20
C ASP A 287 35.47 27.77 8.27
N LYS A 288 35.91 29.02 8.24
CA LYS A 288 37.01 29.46 7.35
C LYS A 288 38.32 28.72 7.63
N GLU A 289 38.61 28.42 8.88
CA GLU A 289 39.87 27.76 9.26
C GLU A 289 39.95 26.34 8.69
N HIS A 290 38.90 25.53 8.89
CA HIS A 290 38.86 24.19 8.35
C HIS A 290 38.82 24.17 6.81
N LEU A 291 38.10 25.12 6.20
CA LEU A 291 38.03 25.23 4.75
C LEU A 291 39.38 25.60 4.14
N ASP A 292 40.09 26.59 4.69
CA ASP A 292 41.43 27.00 4.25
C ASP A 292 42.44 25.85 4.36
N LYS A 293 42.32 25.03 5.39
CA LYS A 293 43.15 23.83 5.57
C LYS A 293 42.90 22.80 4.44
N LEU A 294 41.65 22.52 4.10
CA LEU A 294 41.28 21.58 3.02
C LEU A 294 41.66 22.11 1.64
N LEU A 295 41.67 23.43 1.42
CA LEU A 295 42.17 24.07 0.19
C LEU A 295 43.67 23.87 0.00
N ASN A 296 44.39 23.70 1.10
CA ASN A 296 45.85 23.48 1.10
C ASN A 296 46.24 22.02 1.39
N ASP A 297 45.25 21.07 1.31
CA ASP A 297 45.51 19.66 1.59
C ASP A 297 46.58 19.06 0.67
N LYS A 298 47.35 18.13 1.19
CA LYS A 298 48.35 17.39 0.43
C LYS A 298 47.78 16.61 -0.77
N ASN A 299 46.52 16.18 -0.67
CA ASN A 299 45.82 15.41 -1.70
C ASN A 299 45.08 16.34 -2.68
N ALA A 300 45.35 16.18 -3.98
CA ALA A 300 44.76 17.03 -5.02
C ALA A 300 43.21 16.90 -5.12
N TYR A 301 42.65 15.73 -4.84
CA TYR A 301 41.20 15.54 -4.89
C TYR A 301 40.49 16.25 -3.74
N VAL A 302 41.14 16.31 -2.56
CA VAL A 302 40.64 17.08 -1.41
C VAL A 302 40.63 18.59 -1.75
N ARG A 303 41.74 19.12 -2.26
CA ARG A 303 41.81 20.53 -2.68
C ARG A 303 40.75 20.88 -3.72
N GLN A 304 40.58 20.00 -4.73
CA GLN A 304 39.57 20.21 -5.77
C GLN A 304 38.16 20.20 -5.21
N ALA A 305 37.84 19.29 -4.27
CA ALA A 305 36.54 19.25 -3.61
C ALA A 305 36.28 20.53 -2.81
N ALA A 306 37.24 21.01 -2.03
CA ALA A 306 37.14 22.25 -1.28
C ALA A 306 36.93 23.47 -2.20
N GLN A 307 37.66 23.55 -3.31
CA GLN A 307 37.51 24.64 -4.30
C GLN A 307 36.10 24.65 -4.94
N ARG A 308 35.55 23.44 -5.22
CA ARG A 308 34.18 23.31 -5.78
C ARG A 308 33.11 23.73 -4.78
N ALA A 309 33.32 23.47 -3.49
CA ALA A 309 32.36 23.86 -2.46
C ALA A 309 32.28 25.41 -2.33
N ILE A 310 33.41 26.13 -2.45
CA ILE A 310 33.42 27.59 -2.45
C ILE A 310 32.72 28.17 -3.69
N ASN A 311 32.96 27.59 -4.86
CA ASN A 311 32.39 28.10 -6.13
C ASN A 311 30.85 27.85 -6.25
N LYS A 312 30.24 27.13 -5.33
CA LYS A 312 28.78 26.91 -5.25
C LYS A 312 28.07 27.94 -4.35
N GLN A 313 28.79 28.71 -3.57
CA GLN A 313 28.29 29.84 -2.79
C GLN A 313 28.18 31.11 -3.66
#